data_73f10182d2b3c72a576a8dd2acb743e0
#
_entry.id   73f10182d2b3c72a576a8dd2acb743e0
#
_cell.length_a   1.000
_cell.length_b   1.000
_cell.length_c   1.000
_cell.angle_alpha   90.00
_cell.angle_beta   90.00
_cell.angle_gamma   90.00
#
_symmetry.space_group_name_H-M   'P 1'
#
loop_
_entity.id
_entity.type
_entity.pdbx_description
1 polymer ?
#
loop_
_entity_poly.entity_id
_entity_poly.type
_entity_poly.pdbx_seq_one_letter_code
_entity_poly.pdbx_strand_id
1 'polypeptide(L)'
;MRANKLKLNPEKTHILKVGTQQRLKTLKPLEVYMDNMLLKEDPSHKESLLGCQIQGDLKWQNQVSSLKSRLAQRLNGLRHLRYICTYSVRKMIAEGCFNSVLIYCLPVFGGLEQYQVKELQVLQNQAARIVCKASPRANRSLLFKKLDWFTVNQLIHYHSILTLHRVRVTRTPEYLANILCCDSRNFRIMIPRNQLTLTANSFCYRSASVWNQLPFELRSQGKNSIFKNGLREWIMSNIPSFLD
;
A
#
# COMPACT_ATOMS: atom_id res chain seq x y z
N MET A 1 4.94 -24.09 15.31
CA MET A 1 5.08 -23.38 16.61
C MET A 1 5.84 -24.19 17.65
N ARG A 2 5.56 -25.50 17.82
CA ARG A 2 6.31 -26.34 18.80
C ARG A 2 7.83 -26.34 18.60
N ALA A 3 8.30 -26.36 17.35
CA ALA A 3 9.73 -26.33 17.01
C ALA A 3 10.46 -25.06 17.50
N ASN A 4 9.75 -23.92 17.60
CA ASN A 4 10.31 -22.64 18.02
C ASN A 4 10.01 -22.32 19.50
N LYS A 5 9.47 -23.29 20.26
CA LYS A 5 9.05 -23.11 21.66
C LYS A 5 8.08 -21.94 21.90
N LEU A 6 7.32 -21.56 20.88
CA LEU A 6 6.33 -20.48 20.96
C LEU A 6 4.98 -21.07 21.43
N LYS A 7 4.37 -20.40 22.41
CA LYS A 7 3.02 -20.70 22.89
C LYS A 7 2.04 -19.68 22.30
N LEU A 8 0.91 -20.17 21.79
CA LEU A 8 -0.19 -19.30 21.37
C LEU A 8 -0.83 -18.65 22.59
N ASN A 9 -1.25 -17.39 22.44
CA ASN A 9 -1.98 -16.67 23.48
C ASN A 9 -3.44 -16.50 23.01
N PRO A 10 -4.41 -17.22 23.60
CA PRO A 10 -5.82 -17.12 23.23
C PRO A 10 -6.40 -15.72 23.40
N GLU A 11 -5.98 -14.97 24.45
CA GLU A 11 -6.47 -13.62 24.72
C GLU A 11 -6.07 -12.58 23.67
N LYS A 12 -4.96 -12.86 22.94
CA LYS A 12 -4.46 -12.01 21.84
C LYS A 12 -4.80 -12.56 20.46
N THR A 13 -5.57 -13.63 20.41
CA THR A 13 -6.01 -14.25 19.15
C THR A 13 -7.45 -13.85 18.89
N HIS A 14 -7.69 -13.19 17.75
CA HIS A 14 -9.01 -12.70 17.37
C HIS A 14 -9.46 -13.33 16.06
N ILE A 15 -10.78 -13.32 15.83
CA ILE A 15 -11.40 -13.83 14.60
C ILE A 15 -11.84 -12.63 13.76
N LEU A 16 -11.38 -12.59 12.53
CA LEU A 16 -11.86 -11.62 11.53
C LEU A 16 -12.65 -12.35 10.44
N LYS A 17 -13.94 -12.06 10.32
CA LYS A 17 -14.76 -12.52 9.20
C LYS A 17 -14.57 -11.59 8.01
N VAL A 18 -14.37 -12.16 6.83
CA VAL A 18 -14.20 -11.40 5.58
C VAL A 18 -15.32 -11.74 4.62
N GLY A 19 -15.98 -10.71 4.08
CA GLY A 19 -17.09 -10.86 3.14
C GLY A 19 -17.73 -9.55 2.74
N THR A 20 -18.77 -9.59 1.91
CA THR A 20 -19.56 -8.40 1.60
C THR A 20 -20.31 -7.92 2.84
N GLN A 21 -20.57 -6.60 2.93
CA GLN A 21 -21.32 -6.04 4.07
C GLN A 21 -22.68 -6.72 4.30
N GLN A 22 -23.39 -7.13 3.23
CA GLN A 22 -24.65 -7.86 3.34
C GLN A 22 -24.44 -9.22 4.00
N ARG A 23 -23.43 -9.99 3.56
CA ARG A 23 -23.13 -11.29 4.15
C ARG A 23 -22.65 -11.17 5.60
N LEU A 24 -21.79 -10.19 5.90
CA LEU A 24 -21.31 -10.00 7.27
C LEU A 24 -22.43 -9.71 8.27
N LYS A 25 -23.50 -9.01 7.84
CA LYS A 25 -24.68 -8.75 8.67
C LYS A 25 -25.56 -9.98 8.92
N THR A 26 -25.54 -10.95 8.03
CA THR A 26 -26.38 -12.16 8.11
C THR A 26 -25.64 -13.38 8.65
N LEU A 27 -24.30 -13.30 8.79
CA LEU A 27 -23.49 -14.39 9.32
C LEU A 27 -23.77 -14.59 10.82
N LYS A 28 -24.05 -15.84 11.18
CA LYS A 28 -24.13 -16.23 12.60
C LYS A 28 -22.77 -16.05 13.28
N PRO A 29 -22.75 -15.77 14.60
CA PRO A 29 -21.53 -15.81 15.38
C PRO A 29 -20.79 -17.13 15.16
N LEU A 30 -19.48 -17.05 14.98
CA LEU A 30 -18.62 -18.23 14.82
C LEU A 30 -17.97 -18.54 16.16
N GLU A 31 -18.28 -19.69 16.72
CA GLU A 31 -17.64 -20.17 17.93
C GLU A 31 -16.38 -20.95 17.56
N VAL A 32 -15.22 -20.38 17.84
CA VAL A 32 -13.90 -21.02 17.66
C VAL A 32 -13.24 -21.11 19.00
N TYR A 33 -12.82 -22.31 19.37
CA TYR A 33 -12.16 -22.57 20.63
C TYR A 33 -10.67 -22.83 20.40
N MET A 34 -9.82 -22.29 21.27
CA MET A 34 -8.40 -22.57 21.32
C MET A 34 -8.02 -22.84 22.78
N ASP A 35 -7.43 -24.01 23.06
CA ASP A 35 -7.12 -24.48 24.40
C ASP A 35 -8.34 -24.36 25.38
N ASN A 36 -9.54 -24.75 24.93
CA ASN A 36 -10.82 -24.65 25.63
C ASN A 36 -11.30 -23.21 25.95
N MET A 37 -10.65 -22.18 25.42
CA MET A 37 -11.12 -20.80 25.51
C MET A 37 -11.80 -20.38 24.22
N LEU A 38 -13.00 -19.80 24.36
CA LEU A 38 -13.70 -19.19 23.21
C LEU A 38 -12.94 -17.96 22.73
N LEU A 39 -12.57 -17.96 21.46
CA LEU A 39 -11.92 -16.81 20.84
C LEU A 39 -12.92 -15.68 20.63
N LYS A 40 -12.50 -14.46 20.96
CA LYS A 40 -13.32 -13.26 20.79
C LYS A 40 -13.41 -12.87 19.32
N GLU A 41 -14.62 -12.62 18.88
CA GLU A 41 -14.90 -11.95 17.60
C GLU A 41 -15.18 -10.48 17.88
N ASP A 42 -14.54 -9.55 17.13
CA ASP A 42 -14.93 -8.15 17.16
C ASP A 42 -16.22 -7.97 16.32
N PRO A 43 -17.33 -7.53 16.95
CA PRO A 43 -18.58 -7.28 16.22
C PRO A 43 -18.44 -6.23 15.11
N SER A 44 -17.45 -5.35 15.21
CA SER A 44 -17.17 -4.35 14.19
C SER A 44 -16.43 -4.91 12.97
N HIS A 45 -16.03 -6.18 12.98
CA HIS A 45 -15.23 -6.85 11.94
C HIS A 45 -13.99 -6.05 11.56
N LYS A 46 -13.25 -5.55 12.56
CA LYS A 46 -12.03 -4.75 12.40
C LYS A 46 -10.91 -5.34 13.21
N GLU A 47 -9.76 -5.50 12.60
CA GLU A 47 -8.57 -5.99 13.28
C GLU A 47 -7.32 -5.22 12.86
N SER A 48 -6.36 -5.13 13.76
CA SER A 48 -5.07 -4.51 13.47
C SER A 48 -3.98 -5.57 13.36
N LEU A 49 -3.46 -5.76 12.17
CA LEU A 49 -2.36 -6.69 11.92
C LEU A 49 -1.10 -5.90 11.54
N LEU A 50 -0.06 -6.00 12.36
CA LEU A 50 1.22 -5.31 12.13
C LEU A 50 1.04 -3.81 11.84
N GLY A 51 0.12 -3.15 12.53
CA GLY A 51 -0.17 -1.72 12.34
C GLY A 51 -0.98 -1.36 11.09
N CYS A 52 -1.43 -2.35 10.33
CA CYS A 52 -2.39 -2.18 9.24
C CYS A 52 -3.79 -2.56 9.74
N GLN A 53 -4.77 -1.66 9.60
CA GLN A 53 -6.14 -1.92 10.00
C GLN A 53 -6.89 -2.64 8.87
N ILE A 54 -7.35 -3.85 9.15
CA ILE A 54 -8.08 -4.70 8.21
C ILE A 54 -9.54 -4.69 8.60
N GLN A 55 -10.43 -4.40 7.65
CA GLN A 55 -11.88 -4.49 7.81
C GLN A 55 -12.40 -5.74 7.09
N GLY A 56 -13.45 -6.34 7.62
CA GLY A 56 -14.06 -7.53 7.02
C GLY A 56 -14.55 -7.30 5.58
N ASP A 57 -14.94 -6.09 5.22
CA ASP A 57 -15.36 -5.74 3.85
C ASP A 57 -14.20 -5.35 2.91
N LEU A 58 -12.97 -5.28 3.42
CA LEU A 58 -11.75 -4.89 2.72
C LEU A 58 -11.80 -3.54 1.98
N LYS A 59 -12.64 -2.60 2.45
CA LYS A 59 -12.77 -1.25 1.84
C LYS A 59 -11.73 -0.24 2.30
N TRP A 60 -10.92 -0.57 3.28
CA TRP A 60 -9.79 0.22 3.76
C TRP A 60 -10.12 1.59 4.36
N GLN A 61 -11.38 1.90 4.65
CA GLN A 61 -11.78 3.21 5.18
C GLN A 61 -11.11 3.54 6.52
N ASN A 62 -11.07 2.56 7.43
CA ASN A 62 -10.43 2.72 8.74
C ASN A 62 -8.92 2.90 8.61
N GLN A 63 -8.29 2.12 7.72
CA GLN A 63 -6.86 2.26 7.43
C GLN A 63 -6.52 3.65 6.90
N VAL A 64 -7.29 4.14 5.93
CA VAL A 64 -7.09 5.48 5.35
C VAL A 64 -7.33 6.57 6.39
N SER A 65 -8.38 6.47 7.22
CA SER A 65 -8.67 7.44 8.29
C SER A 65 -7.54 7.49 9.33
N SER A 66 -7.05 6.33 9.78
CA SER A 66 -5.90 6.22 10.67
C SER A 66 -4.63 6.80 10.05
N LEU A 67 -4.38 6.50 8.78
CA LEU A 67 -3.24 7.02 8.03
C LEU A 67 -3.31 8.54 7.88
N LYS A 68 -4.48 9.10 7.54
CA LYS A 68 -4.70 10.55 7.47
C LYS A 68 -4.37 11.26 8.79
N SER A 69 -4.83 10.71 9.92
CA SER A 69 -4.52 11.26 11.25
C SER A 69 -3.02 11.27 11.52
N ARG A 70 -2.33 10.16 11.28
CA ARG A 70 -0.87 10.07 11.45
C ARG A 70 -0.12 11.03 10.53
N LEU A 71 -0.51 11.13 9.26
CA LEU A 71 0.11 12.07 8.31
C LEU A 71 -0.13 13.53 8.70
N ALA A 72 -1.32 13.88 9.21
CA ALA A 72 -1.62 15.23 9.69
C ALA A 72 -0.72 15.63 10.88
N GLN A 73 -0.48 14.69 11.81
CA GLN A 73 0.47 14.90 12.91
C GLN A 73 1.89 15.18 12.40
N ARG A 74 2.35 14.38 11.39
CA ARG A 74 3.68 14.60 10.77
C ARG A 74 3.77 15.94 10.04
N LEU A 75 2.69 16.35 9.37
CA LEU A 75 2.62 17.68 8.76
C LEU A 75 2.77 18.81 9.76
N ASN A 76 2.17 18.68 10.94
CA ASN A 76 2.33 19.69 12.01
C ASN A 76 3.80 19.82 12.42
N GLY A 77 4.49 18.70 12.64
CA GLY A 77 5.94 18.70 12.89
C GLY A 77 6.74 19.38 11.77
N LEU A 78 6.45 19.03 10.51
CA LEU A 78 7.12 19.64 9.36
C LEU A 78 6.89 21.15 9.24
N ARG A 79 5.70 21.66 9.63
CA ARG A 79 5.40 23.10 9.61
C ARG A 79 6.32 23.88 10.55
N HIS A 80 6.60 23.35 11.74
CA HIS A 80 7.54 23.99 12.69
C HIS A 80 8.96 24.07 12.11
N LEU A 81 9.38 23.06 11.35
CA LEU A 81 10.71 23.01 10.74
C LEU A 81 10.83 23.89 9.48
N ARG A 82 9.74 24.42 8.96
CA ARG A 82 9.71 25.19 7.70
C ARG A 82 10.67 26.35 7.68
N TYR A 83 10.79 27.07 8.79
CA TYR A 83 11.59 28.27 8.91
C TYR A 83 12.98 28.03 9.49
N ILE A 84 13.16 26.99 10.28
CA ILE A 84 14.38 26.69 11.02
C ILE A 84 15.38 25.90 10.13
N CYS A 85 14.89 24.97 9.32
CA CYS A 85 15.74 24.05 8.57
C CYS A 85 16.00 24.49 7.13
N THR A 86 17.14 24.04 6.60
CA THR A 86 17.48 24.16 5.16
C THR A 86 16.57 23.29 4.28
N TYR A 87 16.58 23.51 2.97
CA TYR A 87 15.76 22.72 2.03
C TYR A 87 16.12 21.22 2.10
N SER A 88 17.40 20.88 2.10
CA SER A 88 17.86 19.48 2.13
C SER A 88 17.42 18.77 3.39
N VAL A 89 17.53 19.41 4.55
CA VAL A 89 17.09 18.86 5.84
C VAL A 89 15.58 18.67 5.87
N ARG A 90 14.80 19.65 5.41
CA ARG A 90 13.34 19.51 5.32
C ARG A 90 12.94 18.35 4.40
N LYS A 91 13.60 18.21 3.24
CA LYS A 91 13.34 17.10 2.31
C LYS A 91 13.65 15.76 2.97
N MET A 92 14.79 15.60 3.59
CA MET A 92 15.20 14.38 4.29
C MET A 92 14.23 14.00 5.41
N ILE A 93 13.80 14.98 6.24
CA ILE A 93 12.81 14.72 7.32
C ILE A 93 11.46 14.34 6.74
N ALA A 94 11.00 15.01 5.67
CA ALA A 94 9.74 14.66 5.03
C ALA A 94 9.76 13.26 4.42
N GLU A 95 10.87 12.85 3.81
CA GLU A 95 11.04 11.49 3.27
C GLU A 95 11.07 10.44 4.38
N GLY A 96 11.81 10.69 5.46
CA GLY A 96 11.95 9.77 6.58
C GLY A 96 10.72 9.68 7.48
N CYS A 97 10.01 10.80 7.71
CA CYS A 97 8.92 10.85 8.68
C CYS A 97 7.52 10.88 8.06
N PHE A 98 7.33 11.50 6.90
CA PHE A 98 6.04 11.60 6.24
C PHE A 98 5.86 10.52 5.17
N ASN A 99 6.77 10.46 4.18
CA ASN A 99 6.66 9.49 3.09
C ASN A 99 6.79 8.04 3.58
N SER A 100 7.65 7.76 4.57
CA SER A 100 7.77 6.43 5.16
C SER A 100 6.44 5.92 5.77
N VAL A 101 5.70 6.82 6.43
CA VAL A 101 4.37 6.49 6.98
C VAL A 101 3.35 6.30 5.86
N LEU A 102 3.41 7.11 4.81
CA LEU A 102 2.51 7.03 3.66
C LEU A 102 2.67 5.70 2.90
N ILE A 103 3.91 5.24 2.69
CA ILE A 103 4.20 4.03 1.90
C ILE A 103 4.08 2.73 2.71
N TYR A 104 3.97 2.82 4.04
CA TYR A 104 3.90 1.63 4.88
C TYR A 104 2.67 0.78 4.54
N CYS A 105 2.87 -0.50 4.27
CA CYS A 105 1.84 -1.47 3.85
C CYS A 105 1.04 -1.07 2.59
N LEU A 106 1.49 -0.10 1.81
CA LEU A 106 0.80 0.40 0.63
C LEU A 106 0.43 -0.69 -0.41
N PRO A 107 1.25 -1.71 -0.68
CA PRO A 107 0.86 -2.82 -1.55
C PRO A 107 -0.36 -3.58 -1.04
N VAL A 108 -0.56 -3.69 0.27
CA VAL A 108 -1.66 -4.43 0.88
C VAL A 108 -2.97 -3.68 0.68
N PHE A 109 -3.03 -2.42 1.09
CA PHE A 109 -4.26 -1.61 1.03
C PHE A 109 -4.37 -0.71 -0.21
N GLY A 110 -3.47 -0.83 -1.19
CA GLY A 110 -3.43 0.04 -2.38
C GLY A 110 -4.60 -0.13 -3.36
N GLY A 111 -5.54 -1.04 -3.12
CA GLY A 111 -6.82 -1.13 -3.83
C GLY A 111 -7.83 -0.09 -3.35
N LEU A 112 -7.40 1.17 -3.23
CA LEU A 112 -8.19 2.29 -2.73
C LEU A 112 -9.17 2.80 -3.78
N GLU A 113 -10.31 3.29 -3.32
CA GLU A 113 -11.21 4.09 -4.13
C GLU A 113 -10.56 5.44 -4.50
N GLN A 114 -10.93 5.99 -5.66
CA GLN A 114 -10.29 7.21 -6.17
C GLN A 114 -10.38 8.39 -5.19
N TYR A 115 -11.48 8.52 -4.45
CA TYR A 115 -11.62 9.60 -3.46
C TYR A 115 -10.62 9.45 -2.30
N GLN A 116 -10.32 8.21 -1.87
CA GLN A 116 -9.34 7.94 -0.82
C GLN A 116 -7.91 8.30 -1.27
N VAL A 117 -7.58 7.99 -2.52
CA VAL A 117 -6.30 8.39 -3.12
C VAL A 117 -6.19 9.91 -3.15
N LYS A 118 -7.26 10.62 -3.55
CA LYS A 118 -7.29 12.09 -3.56
C LYS A 118 -7.10 12.69 -2.17
N GLU A 119 -7.74 12.13 -1.14
CA GLU A 119 -7.57 12.58 0.25
C GLU A 119 -6.12 12.48 0.73
N LEU A 120 -5.46 11.36 0.45
CA LEU A 120 -4.04 11.18 0.78
C LEU A 120 -3.14 12.11 -0.05
N GLN A 121 -3.48 12.33 -1.33
CA GLN A 121 -2.76 13.25 -2.20
C GLN A 121 -2.79 14.69 -1.70
N VAL A 122 -3.90 15.14 -1.13
CA VAL A 122 -4.00 16.49 -0.52
C VAL A 122 -2.97 16.67 0.60
N LEU A 123 -2.79 15.66 1.46
CA LEU A 123 -1.79 15.71 2.53
C LEU A 123 -0.36 15.70 1.98
N GLN A 124 -0.11 14.90 0.95
CA GLN A 124 1.20 14.87 0.28
C GLN A 124 1.52 16.20 -0.42
N ASN A 125 0.53 16.85 -1.05
CA ASN A 125 0.68 18.18 -1.63
C ASN A 125 1.03 19.24 -0.56
N GLN A 126 0.45 19.14 0.64
CA GLN A 126 0.81 20.02 1.75
C GLN A 126 2.27 19.79 2.20
N ALA A 127 2.70 18.54 2.32
CA ALA A 127 4.09 18.21 2.64
C ALA A 127 5.06 18.81 1.60
N ALA A 128 4.77 18.65 0.32
CA ALA A 128 5.58 19.19 -0.76
C ALA A 128 5.71 20.73 -0.69
N ARG A 129 4.60 21.44 -0.40
CA ARG A 129 4.63 22.91 -0.21
C ARG A 129 5.46 23.33 0.99
N ILE A 130 5.37 22.61 2.10
CA ILE A 130 6.17 22.90 3.30
C ILE A 130 7.66 22.74 3.00
N VAL A 131 8.06 21.62 2.39
CA VAL A 131 9.46 21.34 2.05
C VAL A 131 10.03 22.41 1.12
N CYS A 132 9.29 22.79 0.08
CA CYS A 132 9.70 23.78 -0.91
C CYS A 132 9.52 25.24 -0.46
N LYS A 133 8.95 25.52 0.71
CA LYS A 133 8.50 26.86 1.13
C LYS A 133 7.59 27.55 0.09
N ALA A 134 6.82 26.76 -0.63
CA ALA A 134 5.98 27.24 -1.71
C ALA A 134 4.66 27.84 -1.22
N SER A 135 4.07 28.70 -2.04
CA SER A 135 2.75 29.29 -1.78
C SER A 135 1.62 28.25 -1.94
N PRO A 136 0.43 28.48 -1.38
CA PRO A 136 -0.74 27.61 -1.55
C PRO A 136 -1.14 27.43 -3.03
N ARG A 137 -0.87 28.43 -3.89
CA ARG A 137 -1.20 28.44 -5.32
C ARG A 137 -0.08 27.88 -6.21
N ALA A 138 1.06 27.47 -5.64
CA ALA A 138 2.17 26.92 -6.41
C ALA A 138 1.76 25.67 -7.20
N ASN A 139 2.25 25.58 -8.42
CA ASN A 139 2.00 24.44 -9.31
C ASN A 139 2.53 23.15 -8.70
N ARG A 140 1.65 22.20 -8.49
CA ARG A 140 1.94 20.92 -7.80
C ARG A 140 2.91 20.07 -8.59
N SER A 141 2.73 19.95 -9.90
CA SER A 141 3.59 19.15 -10.78
C SER A 141 5.05 19.62 -10.71
N LEU A 142 5.29 20.93 -10.69
CA LEU A 142 6.65 21.48 -10.55
C LEU A 142 7.27 21.17 -9.18
N LEU A 143 6.46 21.19 -8.11
CA LEU A 143 6.94 20.82 -6.77
C LEU A 143 7.34 19.36 -6.70
N PHE A 144 6.52 18.45 -7.23
CA PHE A 144 6.81 17.02 -7.24
C PHE A 144 8.04 16.70 -8.10
N LYS A 145 8.18 17.35 -9.27
CA LYS A 145 9.37 17.24 -10.10
C LYS A 145 10.63 17.71 -9.38
N LYS A 146 10.58 18.87 -8.68
CA LYS A 146 11.71 19.40 -7.89
C LYS A 146 12.09 18.47 -6.73
N LEU A 147 11.11 17.86 -6.07
CA LEU A 147 11.32 16.93 -4.96
C LEU A 147 11.74 15.54 -5.44
N ASP A 148 11.53 15.23 -6.71
CA ASP A 148 11.67 13.90 -7.28
C ASP A 148 10.76 12.88 -6.56
N TRP A 149 9.53 13.29 -6.26
CA TRP A 149 8.53 12.48 -5.58
C TRP A 149 7.51 11.90 -6.54
N PHE A 150 7.13 10.66 -6.28
CA PHE A 150 5.93 10.07 -6.85
C PHE A 150 4.68 10.60 -6.15
N THR A 151 3.58 10.72 -6.89
CA THR A 151 2.24 10.93 -6.33
C THR A 151 1.74 9.68 -5.61
N VAL A 152 0.68 9.81 -4.80
CA VAL A 152 0.09 8.66 -4.08
C VAL A 152 -0.28 7.53 -5.05
N ASN A 153 -0.89 7.85 -6.18
CA ASN A 153 -1.24 6.86 -7.20
C ASN A 153 0.00 6.14 -7.75
N GLN A 154 1.02 6.90 -8.10
CA GLN A 154 2.29 6.36 -8.60
C GLN A 154 3.00 5.50 -7.53
N LEU A 155 2.97 5.91 -6.24
CA LEU A 155 3.51 5.13 -5.13
C LEU A 155 2.82 3.78 -4.96
N ILE A 156 1.48 3.75 -5.08
CA ILE A 156 0.71 2.49 -5.02
C ILE A 156 1.20 1.51 -6.08
N HIS A 157 1.31 1.95 -7.32
CA HIS A 157 1.77 1.10 -8.42
C HIS A 157 3.24 0.72 -8.27
N TYR A 158 4.11 1.67 -7.96
CA TYR A 158 5.54 1.44 -7.80
C TYR A 158 5.84 0.38 -6.73
N HIS A 159 5.28 0.53 -5.53
CA HIS A 159 5.52 -0.42 -4.43
C HIS A 159 4.85 -1.77 -4.69
N SER A 160 3.69 -1.81 -5.33
CA SER A 160 3.03 -3.06 -5.71
C SER A 160 3.87 -3.86 -6.71
N ILE A 161 4.38 -3.20 -7.75
CA ILE A 161 5.22 -3.84 -8.77
C ILE A 161 6.58 -4.25 -8.21
N LEU A 162 7.20 -3.46 -7.33
CA LEU A 162 8.44 -3.87 -6.64
C LEU A 162 8.24 -5.11 -5.79
N THR A 163 7.12 -5.19 -5.06
CA THR A 163 6.79 -6.37 -4.26
C THR A 163 6.60 -7.60 -5.14
N LEU A 164 5.86 -7.45 -6.23
CA LEU A 164 5.66 -8.52 -7.21
C LEU A 164 6.99 -8.99 -7.83
N HIS A 165 7.85 -8.06 -8.28
CA HIS A 165 9.18 -8.39 -8.79
C HIS A 165 10.01 -9.17 -7.77
N ARG A 166 10.00 -8.72 -6.50
CA ARG A 166 10.69 -9.41 -5.40
C ARG A 166 10.19 -10.84 -5.24
N VAL A 167 8.87 -11.04 -5.16
CA VAL A 167 8.26 -12.38 -5.04
C VAL A 167 8.66 -13.27 -6.22
N ARG A 168 8.64 -12.72 -7.44
CA ARG A 168 9.06 -13.47 -8.65
C ARG A 168 10.52 -13.93 -8.57
N VAL A 169 11.43 -13.03 -8.17
CA VAL A 169 12.87 -13.31 -8.15
C VAL A 169 13.25 -14.23 -6.99
N THR A 170 12.71 -13.97 -5.79
CA THR A 170 13.07 -14.74 -4.59
C THR A 170 12.21 -15.99 -4.38
N ARG A 171 11.09 -16.11 -5.09
CA ARG A 171 10.07 -17.16 -4.89
C ARG A 171 9.55 -17.22 -3.46
N THR A 172 9.62 -16.10 -2.74
CA THR A 172 9.22 -15.99 -1.32
C THR A 172 8.23 -14.84 -1.12
N PRO A 173 7.11 -15.07 -0.44
CA PRO A 173 6.64 -16.35 0.10
C PRO A 173 6.09 -17.27 -1.00
N GLU A 174 6.26 -18.57 -0.84
CA GLU A 174 5.95 -19.57 -1.85
C GLU A 174 4.48 -19.54 -2.31
N TYR A 175 3.53 -19.41 -1.37
CA TYR A 175 2.12 -19.35 -1.71
C TYR A 175 1.80 -18.18 -2.67
N LEU A 176 2.43 -17.03 -2.48
CA LEU A 176 2.23 -15.86 -3.32
C LEU A 176 2.92 -16.05 -4.68
N ALA A 177 4.10 -16.66 -4.70
CA ALA A 177 4.80 -17.00 -5.95
C ALA A 177 4.00 -17.98 -6.81
N ASN A 178 3.27 -18.91 -6.19
CA ASN A 178 2.41 -19.87 -6.89
C ASN A 178 1.14 -19.20 -7.45
N ILE A 179 0.55 -18.22 -6.74
CA ILE A 179 -0.58 -17.42 -7.26
C ILE A 179 -0.14 -16.53 -8.44
N LEU A 180 1.05 -15.96 -8.36
CA LEU A 180 1.62 -15.04 -9.36
C LEU A 180 2.44 -15.80 -10.41
N CYS A 181 1.90 -16.90 -10.94
CA CYS A 181 2.58 -17.69 -11.98
C CYS A 181 2.86 -16.84 -13.22
N CYS A 182 4.13 -16.79 -13.63
CA CYS A 182 4.57 -16.13 -14.84
C CYS A 182 4.74 -17.14 -15.98
N ASP A 183 4.33 -16.74 -17.17
CA ASP A 183 4.75 -17.43 -18.40
C ASP A 183 6.27 -17.29 -18.58
N SER A 184 6.96 -18.42 -18.77
CA SER A 184 8.41 -18.48 -18.93
C SER A 184 8.93 -17.74 -20.17
N ARG A 185 8.11 -17.60 -21.22
CA ARG A 185 8.50 -16.96 -22.49
C ARG A 185 8.41 -15.45 -22.44
N ASN A 186 7.29 -14.92 -21.90
CA ASN A 186 6.97 -13.49 -21.95
C ASN A 186 7.02 -12.81 -20.58
N PHE A 187 7.27 -13.56 -19.51
CA PHE A 187 7.21 -13.09 -18.13
C PHE A 187 5.89 -12.37 -17.78
N ARG A 188 4.80 -12.69 -18.48
CA ARG A 188 3.47 -12.22 -18.18
C ARG A 188 2.85 -13.05 -17.08
N ILE A 189 2.07 -12.40 -16.20
CA ILE A 189 1.34 -13.09 -15.15
C ILE A 189 -0.05 -13.41 -15.67
N MET A 190 -0.47 -14.65 -15.47
CA MET A 190 -1.83 -15.07 -15.78
C MET A 190 -2.80 -14.42 -14.81
N ILE A 191 -3.72 -13.60 -15.34
CA ILE A 191 -4.76 -12.96 -14.57
C ILE A 191 -6.03 -13.78 -14.74
N PRO A 192 -6.58 -14.38 -13.66
CA PRO A 192 -7.82 -15.13 -13.76
C PRO A 192 -8.97 -14.20 -14.16
N ARG A 193 -9.93 -14.71 -14.92
CA ARG A 193 -11.16 -13.97 -15.24
C ARG A 193 -11.86 -13.60 -13.94
N ASN A 194 -12.21 -12.34 -13.79
CA ASN A 194 -12.77 -11.82 -12.56
C ASN A 194 -14.10 -11.11 -12.81
N GLN A 195 -15.07 -11.39 -11.95
CA GLN A 195 -16.39 -10.76 -11.97
C GLN A 195 -16.66 -9.90 -10.73
N LEU A 196 -15.78 -9.94 -9.73
CA LEU A 196 -15.98 -9.25 -8.46
C LEU A 196 -15.02 -8.08 -8.30
N THR A 197 -15.54 -6.89 -7.99
CA THR A 197 -14.76 -5.68 -7.71
C THR A 197 -13.72 -5.90 -6.60
N LEU A 198 -14.06 -6.70 -5.59
CA LEU A 198 -13.15 -7.02 -4.49
C LEU A 198 -11.89 -7.74 -4.99
N THR A 199 -12.05 -8.68 -5.92
CA THR A 199 -10.92 -9.41 -6.51
C THR A 199 -10.10 -8.49 -7.42
N ALA A 200 -10.74 -7.61 -8.19
CA ALA A 200 -10.07 -6.62 -9.04
C ALA A 200 -9.17 -5.67 -8.23
N ASN A 201 -9.60 -5.31 -7.02
CA ASN A 201 -8.86 -4.46 -6.10
C ASN A 201 -7.80 -5.22 -5.28
N SER A 202 -7.74 -6.55 -5.38
CA SER A 202 -6.71 -7.34 -4.69
C SER A 202 -5.30 -7.02 -5.19
N PHE A 203 -4.31 -7.23 -4.33
CA PHE A 203 -2.91 -7.04 -4.69
C PHE A 203 -2.51 -7.85 -5.93
N CYS A 204 -2.86 -9.13 -5.97
CA CYS A 204 -2.46 -10.03 -7.05
C CYS A 204 -3.02 -9.57 -8.41
N TYR A 205 -4.32 -9.26 -8.46
CA TYR A 205 -4.96 -8.84 -9.71
C TYR A 205 -4.43 -7.49 -10.20
N ARG A 206 -4.43 -6.49 -9.32
CA ARG A 206 -4.02 -5.12 -9.62
C ARG A 206 -2.55 -5.04 -10.02
N SER A 207 -1.66 -5.70 -9.28
CA SER A 207 -0.23 -5.69 -9.59
C SER A 207 0.07 -6.48 -10.87
N ALA A 208 -0.60 -7.61 -11.13
CA ALA A 208 -0.45 -8.38 -12.35
C ALA A 208 -0.93 -7.62 -13.59
N SER A 209 -2.03 -6.86 -13.48
CA SER A 209 -2.55 -6.02 -14.56
C SER A 209 -1.53 -4.96 -14.99
N VAL A 210 -0.95 -4.24 -14.04
CA VAL A 210 0.08 -3.23 -14.32
C VAL A 210 1.40 -3.88 -14.75
N TRP A 211 1.79 -4.99 -14.14
CA TRP A 211 2.98 -5.77 -14.54
C TRP A 211 2.95 -6.15 -16.01
N ASN A 212 1.82 -6.61 -16.51
CA ASN A 212 1.66 -7.03 -17.90
C ASN A 212 1.75 -5.88 -18.91
N GLN A 213 1.63 -4.63 -18.46
CA GLN A 213 1.84 -3.42 -19.27
C GLN A 213 3.31 -3.00 -19.36
N LEU A 214 4.17 -3.51 -18.47
CA LEU A 214 5.60 -3.20 -18.53
C LEU A 214 6.23 -3.71 -19.84
N PRO A 215 7.26 -3.04 -20.38
CA PRO A 215 8.09 -3.56 -21.47
C PRO A 215 8.71 -4.91 -21.12
N PHE A 216 8.98 -5.71 -22.13
CA PHE A 216 9.58 -7.03 -21.93
C PHE A 216 10.93 -6.96 -21.21
N GLU A 217 11.74 -5.97 -21.55
CA GLU A 217 13.08 -5.73 -20.97
C GLU A 217 13.01 -5.53 -19.44
N LEU A 218 11.97 -4.84 -18.97
CA LEU A 218 11.76 -4.70 -17.52
C LEU A 218 11.22 -5.99 -16.90
N ARG A 219 10.25 -6.65 -17.55
CA ARG A 219 9.67 -7.90 -17.01
C ARG A 219 10.68 -9.02 -16.91
N SER A 220 11.63 -9.12 -17.84
CA SER A 220 12.70 -10.13 -17.84
C SER A 220 13.82 -9.83 -16.85
N GLN A 221 13.93 -8.59 -16.36
CA GLN A 221 15.02 -8.16 -15.49
C GLN A 221 15.01 -8.92 -14.14
N GLY A 222 16.15 -9.51 -13.79
CA GLY A 222 16.37 -10.20 -12.53
C GLY A 222 17.07 -9.33 -11.46
N LYS A 223 17.90 -8.34 -11.90
CA LYS A 223 18.64 -7.47 -10.97
C LYS A 223 17.77 -6.36 -10.43
N ASN A 224 17.61 -6.33 -9.11
CA ASN A 224 16.68 -5.42 -8.42
C ASN A 224 17.02 -3.93 -8.61
N SER A 225 18.31 -3.56 -8.66
CA SER A 225 18.74 -2.16 -8.87
C SER A 225 18.36 -1.64 -10.25
N ILE A 226 18.64 -2.42 -11.31
CA ILE A 226 18.31 -2.07 -12.69
C ILE A 226 16.78 -1.98 -12.86
N PHE A 227 16.07 -2.98 -12.32
CA PHE A 227 14.61 -3.00 -12.34
C PHE A 227 13.99 -1.76 -11.68
N LYS A 228 14.49 -1.36 -10.49
CA LYS A 228 13.99 -0.18 -9.78
C LYS A 228 14.11 1.11 -10.60
N ASN A 229 15.25 1.31 -11.25
CA ASN A 229 15.49 2.51 -12.05
C ASN A 229 14.58 2.53 -13.28
N GLY A 230 14.52 1.46 -14.05
CA GLY A 230 13.64 1.38 -15.22
C GLY A 230 12.16 1.47 -14.85
N LEU A 231 11.76 0.84 -13.73
CA LEU A 231 10.39 0.95 -13.22
C LEU A 231 10.04 2.39 -12.84
N ARG A 232 10.99 3.13 -12.23
CA ARG A 232 10.79 4.53 -11.86
C ARG A 232 10.47 5.39 -13.09
N GLU A 233 11.27 5.27 -14.13
CA GLU A 233 11.08 6.00 -15.39
C GLU A 233 9.75 5.63 -16.06
N TRP A 234 9.44 4.34 -16.10
CA TRP A 234 8.21 3.85 -16.68
C TRP A 234 6.96 4.36 -15.93
N ILE A 235 6.97 4.33 -14.60
CA ILE A 235 5.86 4.84 -13.75
C ILE A 235 5.65 6.34 -13.99
N MET A 236 6.72 7.13 -14.04
CA MET A 236 6.63 8.58 -14.28
C MET A 236 5.99 8.90 -15.64
N SER A 237 6.24 8.07 -16.66
CA SER A 237 5.76 8.28 -18.02
C SER A 237 4.35 7.73 -18.28
N ASN A 238 3.96 6.63 -17.59
CA ASN A 238 2.76 5.88 -17.95
C ASN A 238 1.64 5.91 -16.90
N ILE A 239 1.96 6.22 -15.63
CA ILE A 239 0.95 6.26 -14.57
C ILE A 239 0.52 7.70 -14.29
N PRO A 240 -0.80 8.02 -14.40
CA PRO A 240 -1.32 9.36 -14.16
C PRO A 240 -0.97 9.90 -12.78
N SER A 241 -0.55 11.16 -12.74
CA SER A 241 -0.17 11.82 -11.48
C SER A 241 -1.37 12.30 -10.66
N PHE A 242 -2.52 12.58 -11.30
CA PHE A 242 -3.71 13.20 -10.67
C PHE A 242 -3.37 14.48 -9.87
N LEU A 243 -2.42 15.28 -10.35
CA LEU A 243 -2.02 16.54 -9.71
C LEU A 243 -2.80 17.76 -10.22
N ASP A 244 -3.56 17.62 -11.25
CA ASP A 244 -4.36 18.66 -11.88
C ASP A 244 -5.69 18.91 -11.15
#